data_4a45bfed53286d00271c746f10e83337
#
_entry.id   4a45bfed53286d00271c746f10e83337
#
_cell.length_a   1.000
_cell.length_b   1.000
_cell.length_c   1.000
_cell.angle_alpha   90.00
_cell.angle_beta   90.00
_cell.angle_gamma   90.00
#
_symmetry.space_group_name_H-M   'P 1'
#
loop_
_entity.id
_entity.type
_entity.pdbx_description
1 polymer ?
#
loop_
_entity_poly.entity_id
_entity_poly.type
_entity_poly.pdbx_seq_one_letter_code
_entity_poly.pdbx_strand_id
1 'polypeptide(L)'
;MNSYIAYWLAPEIIQYFSENAPNIELTIEDWNELTPDRINNHLVHFGIHYFPLNLNKNLVQRKVGKDMSVMVCRKDHPINNESISLETIASYPLAIHLQKHWNERQDKLSRLLLSHGIDFKVKLKTTHINVIINAVETTDLLFPCSIYIAEQLGEKFSYITSSDEVFLPLQEKEFGFIYDKAYKNDPMIVWLHSTISKLMNDFLDVYNKKFDSRYEKSR
;
A
#
# COMPACT_ATOMS: atom_id res chain seq x y z
N MET A 1 -7.85 0.69 8.86
CA MET A 1 -7.46 0.85 7.44
C MET A 1 -6.45 -0.21 7.03
N ASN A 2 -6.19 -0.40 5.72
CA ASN A 2 -5.12 -1.30 5.28
C ASN A 2 -3.75 -0.77 5.76
N SER A 3 -2.87 -1.64 6.27
CA SER A 3 -1.60 -1.24 6.88
C SER A 3 -0.62 -0.53 5.92
N TYR A 4 -0.63 -0.85 4.63
CA TYR A 4 0.16 -0.10 3.64
C TYR A 4 -0.34 1.33 3.47
N ILE A 5 -1.67 1.49 3.38
CA ILE A 5 -2.29 2.83 3.28
C ILE A 5 -2.09 3.59 4.60
N ALA A 6 -2.22 2.91 5.74
CA ALA A 6 -1.99 3.54 7.05
C ALA A 6 -0.57 4.11 7.18
N TYR A 7 0.44 3.43 6.63
CA TYR A 7 1.83 3.86 6.72
C TYR A 7 2.05 5.26 6.18
N TRP A 8 1.46 5.59 5.03
CA TRP A 8 1.67 6.88 4.38
C TRP A 8 0.55 7.90 4.64
N LEU A 9 -0.69 7.45 4.89
CA LEU A 9 -1.85 8.35 5.03
C LEU A 9 -2.15 8.72 6.49
N ALA A 10 -1.91 7.83 7.46
CA ALA A 10 -2.24 8.13 8.85
C ALA A 10 -1.51 9.36 9.41
N PRO A 11 -0.22 9.59 9.12
CA PRO A 11 0.47 10.81 9.54
C PRO A 11 -0.22 12.09 9.04
N GLU A 12 -0.63 12.13 7.77
CA GLU A 12 -1.33 13.26 7.16
C GLU A 12 -2.69 13.52 7.83
N ILE A 13 -3.43 12.44 8.10
CA ILE A 13 -4.71 12.52 8.81
C ILE A 13 -4.49 13.09 10.23
N ILE A 14 -3.52 12.55 10.98
CA ILE A 14 -3.24 12.97 12.36
C ILE A 14 -2.82 14.43 12.39
N GLN A 15 -1.93 14.86 11.48
CA GLN A 15 -1.51 16.25 11.41
C GLN A 15 -2.70 17.17 11.14
N TYR A 16 -3.49 16.87 10.11
CA TYR A 16 -4.66 17.68 9.76
C TYR A 16 -5.64 17.82 10.92
N PHE A 17 -5.97 16.72 11.61
CA PHE A 17 -6.92 16.76 12.71
C PHE A 17 -6.36 17.49 13.93
N SER A 18 -5.07 17.38 14.21
CA SER A 18 -4.42 18.13 15.29
C SER A 18 -4.53 19.64 15.08
N GLU A 19 -4.44 20.10 13.83
CA GLU A 19 -4.49 21.52 13.48
C GLU A 19 -5.90 22.07 13.32
N ASN A 20 -6.83 21.29 12.75
CA ASN A 20 -8.13 21.77 12.30
C ASN A 20 -9.32 21.23 13.11
N ALA A 21 -9.12 20.19 13.88
CA ALA A 21 -10.16 19.56 14.70
C ALA A 21 -9.60 18.98 16.02
N PRO A 22 -8.94 19.78 16.88
CA PRO A 22 -8.17 19.30 18.02
C PRO A 22 -9.02 18.61 19.11
N ASN A 23 -10.34 18.76 19.06
CA ASN A 23 -11.26 18.14 20.01
C ASN A 23 -11.79 16.76 19.53
N ILE A 24 -11.35 16.28 18.36
CA ILE A 24 -11.75 14.99 17.85
C ILE A 24 -10.72 13.94 18.25
N GLU A 25 -11.19 12.88 18.91
CA GLU A 25 -10.38 11.69 19.17
C GLU A 25 -10.40 10.78 17.94
N LEU A 26 -9.21 10.42 17.46
CA LEU A 26 -9.03 9.52 16.32
C LEU A 26 -8.57 8.14 16.80
N THR A 27 -9.29 7.11 16.39
CA THR A 27 -8.85 5.72 16.52
C THR A 27 -8.57 5.15 15.12
N ILE A 28 -7.33 4.76 14.85
CA ILE A 28 -6.92 4.13 13.60
C ILE A 28 -6.55 2.67 13.89
N GLU A 29 -7.29 1.75 13.28
CA GLU A 29 -7.11 0.31 13.46
C GLU A 29 -6.73 -0.37 12.15
N ASP A 30 -5.99 -1.48 12.24
CA ASP A 30 -5.73 -2.30 11.07
C ASP A 30 -7.02 -2.97 10.56
N TRP A 31 -7.12 -3.03 9.23
CA TRP A 31 -8.20 -3.78 8.58
C TRP A 31 -8.05 -5.28 8.87
N ASN A 32 -9.14 -5.90 9.28
CA ASN A 32 -9.24 -7.34 9.49
C ASN A 32 -10.59 -7.88 9.00
N GLU A 33 -10.83 -9.19 9.17
CA GLU A 33 -12.05 -9.87 8.75
C GLU A 33 -13.33 -9.34 9.40
N LEU A 34 -13.22 -8.81 10.62
CA LEU A 34 -14.37 -8.26 11.37
C LEU A 34 -14.66 -6.80 10.99
N THR A 35 -13.75 -6.13 10.29
CA THR A 35 -13.92 -4.71 9.97
C THR A 35 -15.19 -4.42 9.17
N PRO A 36 -15.59 -5.23 8.16
CA PRO A 36 -16.86 -5.02 7.45
C PRO A 36 -18.08 -5.07 8.36
N ASP A 37 -18.15 -6.04 9.28
CA ASP A 37 -19.26 -6.16 10.22
C ASP A 37 -19.24 -5.03 11.25
N ARG A 38 -18.08 -4.58 11.68
CA ARG A 38 -17.95 -3.43 12.59
C ARG A 38 -18.40 -2.12 11.92
N ILE A 39 -18.21 -1.95 10.62
CA ILE A 39 -18.73 -0.82 9.86
C ILE A 39 -20.28 -0.92 9.80
N ASN A 40 -20.83 -2.09 9.46
CA ASN A 40 -22.29 -2.29 9.43
C ASN A 40 -22.95 -2.09 10.79
N ASN A 41 -22.25 -2.39 11.88
CA ASN A 41 -22.73 -2.21 13.26
C ASN A 41 -22.36 -0.86 13.86
N HIS A 42 -21.84 0.07 13.08
CA HIS A 42 -21.47 1.44 13.46
C HIS A 42 -20.43 1.54 14.58
N LEU A 43 -19.62 0.49 14.75
CA LEU A 43 -18.48 0.46 15.67
C LEU A 43 -17.20 1.05 15.03
N VAL A 44 -17.21 1.18 13.71
CA VAL A 44 -16.19 1.84 12.90
C VAL A 44 -16.91 2.71 11.88
N HIS A 45 -16.54 3.97 11.75
CA HIS A 45 -17.22 4.91 10.87
C HIS A 45 -17.01 4.62 9.38
N PHE A 46 -15.80 4.24 9.00
CA PHE A 46 -15.44 3.87 7.62
C PHE A 46 -14.13 3.09 7.59
N GLY A 47 -13.88 2.43 6.48
CA GLY A 47 -12.61 1.77 6.19
C GLY A 47 -11.91 2.39 4.98
N ILE A 48 -10.59 2.18 4.89
CA ILE A 48 -9.79 2.49 3.69
C ILE A 48 -9.01 1.24 3.32
N HIS A 49 -9.19 0.76 2.09
CA HIS A 49 -8.56 -0.47 1.64
C HIS A 49 -8.37 -0.50 0.13
N TYR A 50 -7.54 -1.44 -0.34
CA TYR A 50 -7.42 -1.76 -1.77
C TYR A 50 -8.64 -2.52 -2.28
N PHE A 51 -8.96 -2.33 -3.55
CA PHE A 51 -10.10 -2.93 -4.23
C PHE A 51 -9.67 -3.98 -5.29
N PRO A 52 -10.57 -4.87 -5.72
CA PRO A 52 -11.92 -5.09 -5.16
C PRO A 52 -11.88 -5.90 -3.86
N LEU A 53 -12.86 -5.65 -2.99
CA LEU A 53 -13.16 -6.50 -1.84
C LEU A 53 -14.51 -7.18 -2.03
N ASN A 54 -14.61 -8.44 -1.64
CA ASN A 54 -15.89 -9.14 -1.58
C ASN A 54 -16.58 -8.78 -0.26
N LEU A 55 -17.48 -7.80 -0.31
CA LEU A 55 -18.21 -7.27 0.85
C LEU A 55 -19.71 -7.49 0.65
N ASN A 56 -20.47 -7.39 1.75
CA ASN A 56 -21.92 -7.41 1.66
C ASN A 56 -22.45 -6.17 0.90
N LYS A 57 -23.66 -6.25 0.36
CA LYS A 57 -24.29 -5.22 -0.47
C LYS A 57 -24.65 -3.91 0.25
N ASN A 58 -24.56 -3.88 1.58
CA ASN A 58 -24.81 -2.69 2.37
C ASN A 58 -23.56 -1.79 2.43
N LEU A 59 -22.38 -2.33 2.17
CA LEU A 59 -21.14 -1.58 2.15
C LEU A 59 -20.84 -1.05 0.75
N VAL A 60 -20.58 0.24 0.68
CA VAL A 60 -20.19 0.94 -0.53
C VAL A 60 -18.66 1.00 -0.60
N GLN A 61 -18.10 0.64 -1.75
CA GLN A 61 -16.69 0.83 -2.07
C GLN A 61 -16.58 2.05 -3.00
N ARG A 62 -15.95 3.13 -2.53
CA ARG A 62 -15.77 4.35 -3.31
C ARG A 62 -14.30 4.57 -3.60
N LYS A 63 -13.91 4.41 -4.85
CA LYS A 63 -12.55 4.63 -5.31
C LYS A 63 -12.11 6.09 -5.08
N VAL A 64 -10.87 6.25 -4.64
CA VAL A 64 -10.20 7.57 -4.51
C VAL A 64 -8.97 7.64 -5.41
N GLY A 65 -8.17 6.58 -5.47
CA GLY A 65 -6.93 6.58 -6.23
C GLY A 65 -6.46 5.21 -6.66
N LYS A 66 -5.27 5.21 -7.21
CA LYS A 66 -4.52 4.01 -7.60
C LYS A 66 -3.17 3.99 -6.89
N ASP A 67 -2.69 2.83 -6.57
CA ASP A 67 -1.36 2.57 -6.04
C ASP A 67 -0.61 1.64 -6.97
N MET A 68 0.70 1.78 -7.00
CA MET A 68 1.59 0.96 -7.81
C MET A 68 2.52 0.15 -6.90
N SER A 69 2.70 -1.11 -7.22
CA SER A 69 3.68 -1.96 -6.52
C SER A 69 5.07 -1.74 -7.10
N VAL A 70 6.03 -1.55 -6.22
CA VAL A 70 7.47 -1.45 -6.54
C VAL A 70 8.25 -2.45 -5.70
N MET A 71 9.52 -2.67 -6.08
CA MET A 71 10.44 -3.50 -5.32
C MET A 71 11.45 -2.60 -4.61
N VAL A 72 11.37 -2.53 -3.28
CA VAL A 72 12.29 -1.76 -2.45
C VAL A 72 13.51 -2.59 -2.07
N CYS A 73 14.67 -1.97 -2.10
CA CYS A 73 15.93 -2.51 -1.63
C CYS A 73 16.77 -1.41 -0.95
N ARG A 74 17.89 -1.79 -0.30
CA ARG A 74 18.85 -0.79 0.20
C ARG A 74 19.51 -0.01 -0.95
N LYS A 75 20.01 1.18 -0.66
CA LYS A 75 20.61 2.09 -1.67
C LYS A 75 21.69 1.44 -2.50
N ASP A 76 22.59 0.70 -1.85
CA ASP A 76 23.75 0.06 -2.48
C ASP A 76 23.49 -1.41 -2.82
N HIS A 77 22.24 -1.79 -3.05
CA HIS A 77 21.89 -3.16 -3.40
C HIS A 77 22.44 -3.52 -4.79
N PRO A 78 23.03 -4.73 -4.96
CA PRO A 78 23.60 -5.15 -6.26
C PRO A 78 22.62 -5.07 -7.43
N ILE A 79 21.35 -5.37 -7.20
CA ILE A 79 20.29 -5.35 -8.22
C ILE A 79 20.14 -4.00 -8.94
N ASN A 80 20.56 -2.89 -8.31
CA ASN A 80 20.48 -1.57 -8.92
C ASN A 80 21.36 -1.43 -10.19
N ASN A 81 22.29 -2.35 -10.40
CA ASN A 81 23.20 -2.39 -11.54
C ASN A 81 22.85 -3.51 -12.54
N GLU A 82 21.71 -4.17 -12.38
CA GLU A 82 21.31 -5.31 -13.20
C GLU A 82 20.09 -4.95 -14.08
N SER A 83 19.92 -5.70 -15.17
CA SER A 83 18.70 -5.66 -15.95
C SER A 83 17.58 -6.36 -15.17
N ILE A 84 16.45 -5.70 -15.03
CA ILE A 84 15.34 -6.21 -14.22
C ILE A 84 14.51 -7.23 -15.00
N SER A 85 14.54 -8.46 -14.53
CA SER A 85 13.69 -9.57 -14.97
C SER A 85 13.10 -10.31 -13.77
N LEU A 86 12.18 -11.23 -14.00
CA LEU A 86 11.67 -12.10 -12.93
C LEU A 86 12.78 -12.96 -12.33
N GLU A 87 13.69 -13.47 -13.15
CA GLU A 87 14.84 -14.27 -12.73
C GLU A 87 15.80 -13.43 -11.88
N THR A 88 16.09 -12.19 -12.28
CA THR A 88 16.94 -11.28 -11.52
C THR A 88 16.33 -11.01 -10.14
N ILE A 89 15.03 -10.73 -10.06
CA ILE A 89 14.32 -10.54 -8.77
C ILE A 89 14.37 -11.82 -7.94
N ALA A 90 14.14 -12.98 -8.55
CA ALA A 90 14.11 -14.27 -7.86
C ALA A 90 15.48 -14.72 -7.33
N SER A 91 16.58 -14.20 -7.91
CA SER A 91 17.95 -14.49 -7.46
C SER A 91 18.27 -13.91 -6.07
N TYR A 92 17.48 -12.91 -5.64
CA TYR A 92 17.59 -12.29 -4.32
C TYR A 92 16.51 -12.76 -3.35
N PRO A 93 16.79 -12.83 -2.05
CA PRO A 93 15.80 -13.23 -1.07
C PRO A 93 14.72 -12.16 -0.88
N LEU A 94 13.48 -12.60 -0.71
CA LEU A 94 12.33 -11.72 -0.53
C LEU A 94 11.96 -11.53 0.94
N ALA A 95 11.52 -10.33 1.29
CA ALA A 95 10.80 -10.02 2.51
C ALA A 95 9.32 -9.76 2.17
N ILE A 96 8.41 -10.46 2.81
CA ILE A 96 6.98 -10.38 2.54
C ILE A 96 6.24 -9.84 3.75
N HIS A 97 5.53 -8.72 3.57
CA HIS A 97 4.61 -8.21 4.57
C HIS A 97 3.30 -9.01 4.53
N LEU A 98 3.02 -9.72 5.63
CA LEU A 98 1.81 -10.50 5.77
C LEU A 98 0.64 -9.60 6.15
N GLN A 99 -0.42 -9.68 5.38
CA GLN A 99 -1.70 -9.07 5.69
C GLN A 99 -2.74 -10.18 5.84
N LYS A 100 -3.27 -10.33 7.06
CA LYS A 100 -4.28 -11.37 7.36
C LYS A 100 -5.42 -11.30 6.36
N HIS A 101 -5.86 -12.49 5.91
CA HIS A 101 -6.95 -12.67 4.95
C HIS A 101 -6.73 -12.04 3.56
N TRP A 102 -5.54 -11.48 3.29
CA TRP A 102 -5.21 -10.89 2.00
C TRP A 102 -4.14 -11.67 1.23
N ASN A 103 -2.98 -11.91 1.86
CA ASN A 103 -1.85 -12.58 1.20
C ASN A 103 -1.20 -13.70 2.05
N GLU A 104 -1.85 -14.16 3.11
CA GLU A 104 -1.30 -15.18 4.02
C GLU A 104 -0.91 -16.47 3.32
N ARG A 105 -1.71 -16.90 2.35
CA ARG A 105 -1.44 -18.14 1.60
C ARG A 105 -0.34 -17.92 0.58
N GLN A 106 -0.44 -16.85 -0.19
CA GLN A 106 0.50 -16.52 -1.24
C GLN A 106 0.34 -15.07 -1.70
N ASP A 107 1.42 -14.30 -1.68
CA ASP A 107 1.44 -12.95 -2.24
C ASP A 107 1.45 -12.95 -3.77
N LYS A 108 1.20 -11.78 -4.39
CA LYS A 108 1.09 -11.66 -5.85
C LYS A 108 2.42 -11.97 -6.56
N LEU A 109 3.55 -11.51 -6.02
CA LEU A 109 4.87 -11.74 -6.62
C LEU A 109 5.22 -13.23 -6.59
N SER A 110 5.05 -13.89 -5.45
CA SER A 110 5.27 -15.34 -5.33
C SER A 110 4.41 -16.13 -6.33
N ARG A 111 3.15 -15.74 -6.53
CA ARG A 111 2.28 -16.38 -7.54
C ARG A 111 2.79 -16.16 -8.96
N LEU A 112 3.24 -14.95 -9.27
CA LEU A 112 3.78 -14.64 -10.59
C LEU A 112 5.04 -15.46 -10.89
N LEU A 113 5.99 -15.51 -9.96
CA LEU A 113 7.22 -16.29 -10.11
C LEU A 113 6.92 -17.78 -10.34
N LEU A 114 6.04 -18.36 -9.50
CA LEU A 114 5.63 -19.77 -9.66
C LEU A 114 4.91 -20.05 -10.98
N SER A 115 4.09 -19.12 -11.46
CA SER A 115 3.39 -19.30 -12.76
C SER A 115 4.34 -19.33 -13.95
N HIS A 116 5.56 -18.78 -13.80
CA HIS A 116 6.65 -18.82 -14.78
C HIS A 116 7.67 -19.94 -14.51
N GLY A 117 7.41 -20.80 -13.50
CA GLY A 117 8.32 -21.90 -13.16
C GLY A 117 9.65 -21.43 -12.52
N ILE A 118 9.66 -20.21 -11.96
CA ILE A 118 10.86 -19.62 -11.38
C ILE A 118 10.90 -19.90 -9.88
N ASP A 119 11.98 -20.54 -9.44
CA ASP A 119 12.26 -20.77 -8.01
C ASP A 119 12.72 -19.47 -7.36
N PHE A 120 12.27 -19.23 -6.14
CA PHE A 120 12.62 -18.05 -5.36
C PHE A 120 12.70 -18.36 -3.87
N LYS A 121 13.34 -17.48 -3.12
CA LYS A 121 13.51 -17.65 -1.67
C LYS A 121 12.85 -16.52 -0.89
N VAL A 122 11.88 -16.85 -0.04
CA VAL A 122 11.37 -15.93 0.98
C VAL A 122 12.15 -16.13 2.27
N LYS A 123 12.84 -15.12 2.75
CA LYS A 123 13.68 -15.17 3.94
C LYS A 123 13.03 -14.54 5.17
N LEU A 124 12.11 -13.60 4.96
CA LEU A 124 11.38 -12.92 6.03
C LEU A 124 9.90 -12.84 5.68
N LYS A 125 9.04 -13.25 6.61
CA LYS A 125 7.59 -13.00 6.58
C LYS A 125 7.15 -12.43 7.92
N THR A 126 6.49 -11.28 7.93
CA THR A 126 6.01 -10.65 9.17
C THR A 126 4.82 -9.73 8.88
N THR A 127 3.99 -9.49 9.88
CA THR A 127 2.93 -8.48 9.86
C THR A 127 3.44 -7.07 10.22
N HIS A 128 4.70 -6.93 10.60
CA HIS A 128 5.30 -5.68 11.06
C HIS A 128 6.14 -5.03 9.95
N ILE A 129 5.60 -4.01 9.30
CA ILE A 129 6.27 -3.33 8.19
C ILE A 129 7.64 -2.74 8.59
N ASN A 130 7.75 -2.18 9.80
CA ASN A 130 9.01 -1.61 10.29
C ASN A 130 10.12 -2.66 10.44
N VAL A 131 9.77 -3.92 10.79
CA VAL A 131 10.74 -5.03 10.84
C VAL A 131 11.30 -5.32 9.45
N ILE A 132 10.45 -5.28 8.42
CA ILE A 132 10.88 -5.46 7.03
C ILE A 132 11.79 -4.30 6.59
N ILE A 133 11.38 -3.06 6.83
CA ILE A 133 12.15 -1.87 6.45
C ILE A 133 13.56 -1.93 7.05
N ASN A 134 13.68 -2.21 8.36
CA ASN A 134 14.96 -2.33 9.04
C ASN A 134 15.81 -3.49 8.49
N ALA A 135 15.19 -4.62 8.15
CA ALA A 135 15.90 -5.76 7.57
C ALA A 135 16.40 -5.46 6.16
N VAL A 136 15.61 -4.77 5.33
CA VAL A 136 16.00 -4.36 3.96
C VAL A 136 17.14 -3.36 3.99
N GLU A 137 17.17 -2.42 4.95
CA GLU A 137 18.24 -1.43 5.09
C GLU A 137 19.63 -2.08 5.25
N THR A 138 19.69 -3.25 5.86
CA THR A 138 20.96 -3.88 6.28
C THR A 138 21.28 -5.18 5.56
N THR A 139 20.45 -5.62 4.61
CA THR A 139 20.61 -6.90 3.91
C THR A 139 20.27 -6.78 2.42
N ASP A 140 20.48 -7.86 1.67
CA ASP A 140 20.08 -7.96 0.27
C ASP A 140 18.64 -8.50 0.10
N LEU A 141 17.76 -8.16 1.02
CA LEU A 141 16.34 -8.47 0.91
C LEU A 141 15.65 -7.51 -0.07
N LEU A 142 14.79 -8.06 -0.91
CA LEU A 142 13.87 -7.28 -1.73
C LEU A 142 12.49 -7.27 -1.10
N PHE A 143 11.87 -6.11 -1.05
CA PHE A 143 10.56 -5.89 -0.44
C PHE A 143 9.54 -5.36 -1.45
N PRO A 144 8.58 -6.19 -1.91
CA PRO A 144 7.47 -5.73 -2.74
C PRO A 144 6.48 -4.91 -1.90
N CYS A 145 6.35 -3.62 -2.21
CA CYS A 145 5.44 -2.74 -1.47
C CYS A 145 4.80 -1.66 -2.37
N SER A 146 4.06 -0.76 -1.74
CA SER A 146 3.48 0.43 -2.34
C SER A 146 4.55 1.45 -2.72
N ILE A 147 4.40 2.11 -3.88
CA ILE A 147 5.26 3.23 -4.29
C ILE A 147 5.23 4.35 -3.26
N TYR A 148 4.07 4.60 -2.63
CA TYR A 148 3.92 5.65 -1.61
C TYR A 148 4.71 5.37 -0.34
N ILE A 149 4.91 4.09 0.00
CA ILE A 149 5.83 3.69 1.07
C ILE A 149 7.26 3.93 0.63
N ALA A 150 7.63 3.43 -0.55
CA ALA A 150 8.99 3.54 -1.07
C ALA A 150 9.49 4.99 -1.12
N GLU A 151 8.63 5.93 -1.54
CA GLU A 151 8.96 7.36 -1.59
C GLU A 151 9.20 7.99 -0.20
N GLN A 152 8.63 7.42 0.86
CA GLN A 152 8.81 7.93 2.23
C GLN A 152 10.04 7.35 2.95
N LEU A 153 10.65 6.28 2.41
CA LEU A 153 11.77 5.61 3.09
C LEU A 153 13.09 6.42 3.06
N GLY A 154 13.19 7.44 2.19
CA GLY A 154 14.34 8.32 2.12
C GLY A 154 15.57 7.73 1.43
N GLU A 155 16.71 8.41 1.56
CA GLU A 155 17.91 8.21 0.75
C GLU A 155 18.67 6.89 0.99
N LYS A 156 18.36 6.19 2.07
CA LYS A 156 18.98 4.88 2.40
C LYS A 156 18.43 3.74 1.55
N PHE A 157 17.34 3.98 0.83
CA PHE A 157 16.65 3.00 0.02
C PHE A 157 16.64 3.42 -1.44
N SER A 158 16.48 2.44 -2.30
CA SER A 158 16.08 2.59 -3.69
C SER A 158 14.90 1.66 -3.95
N TYR A 159 14.20 1.92 -5.04
CA TYR A 159 13.18 1.01 -5.52
C TYR A 159 13.28 0.80 -7.03
N ILE A 160 12.86 -0.36 -7.44
CA ILE A 160 12.89 -0.82 -8.82
C ILE A 160 11.47 -0.84 -9.34
N THR A 161 11.29 -0.27 -10.52
CA THR A 161 10.09 -0.41 -11.34
C THR A 161 10.49 -1.11 -12.64
N SER A 162 9.57 -1.84 -13.23
CA SER A 162 9.76 -2.40 -14.56
C SER A 162 8.57 -2.05 -15.43
N SER A 163 8.83 -1.61 -16.65
CA SER A 163 7.82 -1.42 -17.69
C SER A 163 7.53 -2.69 -18.49
N ASP A 164 8.19 -3.79 -18.15
CA ASP A 164 7.99 -5.07 -18.81
C ASP A 164 6.56 -5.58 -18.56
N GLU A 165 5.89 -6.06 -19.62
CA GLU A 165 4.51 -6.56 -19.56
C GLU A 165 4.32 -7.68 -18.53
N VAL A 166 5.36 -8.46 -18.25
CA VAL A 166 5.34 -9.53 -17.26
C VAL A 166 5.00 -9.03 -15.85
N PHE A 167 5.32 -7.75 -15.55
CA PHE A 167 5.04 -7.13 -14.26
C PHE A 167 3.68 -6.41 -14.17
N LEU A 168 2.94 -6.28 -15.28
CA LEU A 168 1.62 -5.63 -15.29
C LEU A 168 0.66 -6.15 -14.21
N PRO A 169 0.58 -7.48 -13.92
CA PRO A 169 -0.31 -7.98 -12.87
C PRO A 169 0.01 -7.45 -11.46
N LEU A 170 1.23 -6.92 -11.25
CA LEU A 170 1.66 -6.37 -9.96
C LEU A 170 1.42 -4.85 -9.85
N GLN A 171 1.30 -4.15 -11.00
CA GLN A 171 1.51 -2.71 -11.07
C GLN A 171 0.40 -1.89 -10.44
N GLU A 172 -0.86 -2.08 -10.77
CA GLU A 172 -1.91 -1.17 -10.30
C GLU A 172 -2.90 -1.82 -9.34
N LYS A 173 -3.21 -1.10 -8.26
CA LYS A 173 -4.30 -1.45 -7.33
C LYS A 173 -5.13 -0.21 -7.06
N GLU A 174 -6.42 -0.30 -7.27
CA GLU A 174 -7.34 0.74 -6.84
C GLU A 174 -7.53 0.68 -5.32
N PHE A 175 -7.70 1.85 -4.70
CA PHE A 175 -8.01 1.95 -3.29
C PHE A 175 -9.00 3.08 -3.03
N GLY A 176 -9.62 3.07 -1.85
CA GLY A 176 -10.56 4.09 -1.46
C GLY A 176 -11.34 3.74 -0.20
N PHE A 177 -12.49 4.38 -0.06
CA PHE A 177 -13.34 4.28 1.11
C PHE A 177 -14.33 3.12 1.06
N ILE A 178 -14.61 2.60 2.25
CA ILE A 178 -15.64 1.60 2.50
C ILE A 178 -16.48 2.11 3.66
N TYR A 179 -17.78 2.26 3.46
CA TYR A 179 -18.71 2.76 4.46
C TYR A 179 -20.10 2.15 4.29
N ASP A 180 -20.92 2.21 5.33
CA ASP A 180 -22.30 1.74 5.27
C ASP A 180 -23.14 2.70 4.43
N LYS A 181 -23.89 2.15 3.49
CA LYS A 181 -24.79 2.88 2.59
C LYS A 181 -25.82 3.72 3.33
N ALA A 182 -26.27 3.29 4.51
CA ALA A 182 -27.21 4.02 5.35
C ALA A 182 -26.67 5.40 5.78
N TYR A 183 -25.35 5.54 5.93
CA TYR A 183 -24.71 6.79 6.35
C TYR A 183 -24.20 7.67 5.20
N LYS A 184 -24.59 7.38 3.98
CA LYS A 184 -24.13 8.14 2.80
C LYS A 184 -24.35 9.65 2.94
N ASN A 185 -25.42 10.06 3.63
CA ASN A 185 -25.80 11.46 3.82
C ASN A 185 -25.58 11.96 5.25
N ASP A 186 -24.94 11.17 6.12
CA ASP A 186 -24.60 11.63 7.47
C ASP A 186 -23.56 12.76 7.38
N PRO A 187 -23.82 13.94 8.01
CA PRO A 187 -22.93 15.11 7.88
C PRO A 187 -21.50 14.82 8.33
N MET A 188 -21.29 14.01 9.38
CA MET A 188 -19.98 13.65 9.88
C MET A 188 -19.24 12.75 8.85
N ILE A 189 -19.93 11.75 8.31
CA ILE A 189 -19.35 10.86 7.29
C ILE A 189 -19.04 11.61 6.01
N VAL A 190 -19.91 12.53 5.57
CA VAL A 190 -19.67 13.38 4.41
C VAL A 190 -18.45 14.28 4.63
N TRP A 191 -18.34 14.89 5.80
CA TRP A 191 -17.18 15.72 6.16
C TRP A 191 -15.89 14.91 6.24
N LEU A 192 -15.88 13.81 6.97
CA LEU A 192 -14.72 12.90 7.08
C LEU A 192 -14.26 12.43 5.68
N HIS A 193 -15.23 11.98 4.87
CA HIS A 193 -14.94 11.51 3.53
C HIS A 193 -14.34 12.61 2.66
N SER A 194 -14.90 13.84 2.67
CA SER A 194 -14.36 14.94 1.88
C SER A 194 -12.97 15.37 2.34
N THR A 195 -12.76 15.45 3.66
CA THR A 195 -11.48 15.82 4.26
C THR A 195 -10.40 14.81 3.92
N ILE A 196 -10.65 13.53 4.18
CA ILE A 196 -9.66 12.48 3.93
C ILE A 196 -9.43 12.29 2.41
N SER A 197 -10.49 12.41 1.58
CA SER A 197 -10.30 12.40 0.11
C SER A 197 -9.39 13.52 -0.36
N LYS A 198 -9.54 14.73 0.21
CA LYS A 198 -8.66 15.84 -0.11
C LYS A 198 -7.22 15.55 0.28
N LEU A 199 -6.97 15.13 1.53
CA LEU A 199 -5.63 14.76 1.99
C LEU A 199 -5.00 13.67 1.12
N MET A 200 -5.78 12.65 0.75
CA MET A 200 -5.32 11.60 -0.15
C MET A 200 -4.96 12.15 -1.53
N ASN A 201 -5.80 13.00 -2.11
CA ASN A 201 -5.54 13.58 -3.44
C ASN A 201 -4.34 14.52 -3.40
N ASP A 202 -4.22 15.38 -2.39
CA ASP A 202 -3.08 16.29 -2.22
C ASP A 202 -1.76 15.48 -2.12
N PHE A 203 -1.78 14.38 -1.38
CA PHE A 203 -0.65 13.45 -1.28
C PHE A 203 -0.34 12.81 -2.65
N LEU A 204 -1.34 12.26 -3.32
CA LEU A 204 -1.20 11.60 -4.63
C LEU A 204 -0.68 12.55 -5.69
N ASP A 205 -1.13 13.81 -5.71
CA ASP A 205 -0.71 14.83 -6.68
C ASP A 205 0.79 15.17 -6.52
N VAL A 206 1.27 15.24 -5.28
CA VAL A 206 2.70 15.47 -5.01
C VAL A 206 3.55 14.32 -5.56
N TYR A 207 3.12 13.07 -5.32
CA TYR A 207 3.89 11.89 -5.72
C TYR A 207 3.77 11.58 -7.22
N ASN A 208 2.60 11.76 -7.84
CA ASN A 208 2.42 11.59 -9.28
C ASN A 208 3.30 12.56 -10.06
N LYS A 209 3.37 13.84 -9.67
CA LYS A 209 4.28 14.82 -10.30
C LYS A 209 5.74 14.42 -10.20
N LYS A 210 6.17 13.88 -9.05
CA LYS A 210 7.55 13.36 -8.89
C LYS A 210 7.80 12.15 -9.78
N PHE A 211 6.82 11.26 -9.90
CA PHE A 211 6.92 10.05 -10.70
C PHE A 211 7.04 10.38 -12.18
N ASP A 212 6.16 11.20 -12.73
CA ASP A 212 6.18 11.63 -14.13
C ASP A 212 7.51 12.31 -14.48
N SER A 213 8.03 13.16 -13.60
CA SER A 213 9.32 13.84 -13.81
C SER A 213 10.53 12.91 -13.83
N ARG A 214 10.46 11.73 -13.17
CA ARG A 214 11.53 10.71 -13.20
C ARG A 214 11.44 9.81 -14.44
N TYR A 215 10.22 9.48 -14.86
CA TYR A 215 9.99 8.68 -16.07
C TYR A 215 10.40 9.42 -17.35
N GLU A 216 10.24 10.76 -17.41
CA GLU A 216 10.71 11.59 -18.52
C GLU A 216 12.23 11.71 -18.58
N LYS A 217 12.95 11.61 -17.45
CA LYS A 217 14.42 11.65 -17.39
C LYS A 217 15.11 10.31 -17.71
N SER A 218 14.35 9.22 -17.73
CA SER A 218 14.86 7.86 -18.01
C SER A 218 14.59 7.40 -19.45
N ARG A 219 14.00 8.26 -20.28
CA ARG A 219 13.90 8.13 -21.74
C ARG A 219 14.98 8.95 -22.43
#